data_bb3d6ee88b330bf5baa33553d53a1c00
#
_entry.id   bb3d6ee88b330bf5baa33553d53a1c00
#
_cell.length_a   1.000
_cell.length_b   1.000
_cell.length_c   1.000
_cell.angle_alpha   90.00
_cell.angle_beta   90.00
_cell.angle_gamma   90.00
#
_symmetry.space_group_name_H-M   'P 1'
#
loop_
_entity.id
_entity.type
_entity.pdbx_description
1 polymer ?
#
loop_
_entity_poly.entity_id
_entity_poly.type
_entity_poly.pdbx_seq_one_letter_code
_entity_poly.pdbx_strand_id
1 'polypeptide(L)'
;HAIASDLMSNVMLDTADDSILITSLVNAQVIRASEMMNITCIVITCGKTVTDVMIELAKNRNIALVETKYTTFTVCGKLHNIGITEGPLSFDDKNITSIKLDPKRCIGCIHCVRSCPTEAIRVRSWKASVNADRCIECGLCINVCPRHAIKPIVDTIESLSDYDYRIAIPSSAFFGQFRGVKSRNHLLTALKQIGFDDVYEEAIGAEIISYATRKKMESSDAIKPLISSGCPAVLKLIQIRFPNLLGNLLDYRPPVEIVAAMARKEAEKRHPDKKIGIFFIAPCTSKISFI
;
A
#
# COMPACT_ATOMS: atom_id res chain seq x y z
N HIS A 1 -13.19 20.22 7.10
CA HIS A 1 -12.36 19.26 7.85
C HIS A 1 -11.10 19.95 8.37
N ALA A 2 -10.43 19.38 9.38
CA ALA A 2 -9.16 19.88 9.89
C ALA A 2 -8.20 18.73 10.19
N ILE A 3 -6.92 18.95 9.90
CA ILE A 3 -5.82 18.04 10.23
C ILE A 3 -4.77 18.78 11.07
N ALA A 4 -4.25 18.15 12.11
CA ALA A 4 -3.19 18.69 12.94
C ALA A 4 -1.92 17.87 12.81
N SER A 5 -0.86 18.42 12.20
CA SER A 5 0.42 17.74 12.05
C SER A 5 1.57 18.72 11.88
N ASP A 6 2.68 18.39 12.50
CA ASP A 6 3.99 19.02 12.27
C ASP A 6 4.87 18.17 11.33
N LEU A 7 4.40 17.00 10.89
CA LEU A 7 5.09 16.16 9.92
C LEU A 7 4.37 16.26 8.57
N MET A 8 4.99 16.95 7.62
CA MET A 8 4.37 17.21 6.31
C MET A 8 4.07 15.95 5.51
N SER A 9 4.82 14.87 5.71
CA SER A 9 4.51 13.56 5.11
C SER A 9 3.16 13.00 5.58
N ASN A 10 2.74 13.26 6.82
CA ASN A 10 1.42 12.82 7.30
C ASN A 10 0.30 13.68 6.69
N VAL A 11 0.55 14.99 6.50
CA VAL A 11 -0.40 15.87 5.82
C VAL A 11 -0.65 15.39 4.39
N MET A 12 0.38 14.92 3.69
CA MET A 12 0.27 14.42 2.32
C MET A 12 -0.45 13.07 2.20
N LEU A 13 -0.62 12.33 3.29
CA LEU A 13 -1.25 11.00 3.27
C LEU A 13 -2.74 11.03 3.64
N ASP A 14 -3.16 11.98 4.50
CA ASP A 14 -4.45 11.89 5.20
C ASP A 14 -5.35 13.11 5.01
N THR A 15 -5.12 13.94 3.99
CA THR A 15 -5.86 15.19 3.81
C THR A 15 -7.01 15.03 2.82
N ALA A 16 -8.24 15.35 3.27
CA ALA A 16 -9.38 15.56 2.37
C ALA A 16 -9.28 16.95 1.71
N ASP A 17 -9.86 17.10 0.53
CA ASP A 17 -9.96 18.39 -0.15
C ASP A 17 -10.66 19.43 0.75
N ASP A 18 -10.28 20.71 0.63
CA ASP A 18 -10.80 21.83 1.42
C ASP A 18 -10.59 21.70 2.94
N SER A 19 -9.51 21.06 3.36
CA SER A 19 -9.17 20.90 4.77
C SER A 19 -8.42 22.11 5.33
N ILE A 20 -8.45 22.25 6.66
CA ILE A 20 -7.65 23.22 7.44
C ILE A 20 -6.45 22.48 8.02
N LEU A 21 -5.23 22.95 7.74
CA LEU A 21 -4.02 22.46 8.38
C LEU A 21 -3.72 23.24 9.66
N ILE A 22 -3.57 22.53 10.77
CA ILE A 22 -3.14 23.11 12.06
C ILE A 22 -1.71 22.62 12.33
N THR A 23 -0.75 23.55 12.41
CA THR A 23 0.66 23.21 12.58
C THR A 23 1.41 24.23 13.40
N SER A 24 2.50 23.83 14.02
CA SER A 24 3.45 24.73 14.67
C SER A 24 4.68 25.03 13.80
N LEU A 25 4.77 24.45 12.59
CA LEU A 25 5.87 24.67 11.67
C LEU A 25 5.75 26.01 10.94
N VAL A 26 6.88 26.75 10.89
CA VAL A 26 7.00 28.01 10.18
C VAL A 26 8.11 27.89 9.14
N ASN A 27 7.75 27.32 7.98
CA ASN A 27 8.66 27.21 6.85
C ASN A 27 7.88 27.14 5.51
N ALA A 28 8.55 27.47 4.41
CA ALA A 28 7.96 27.49 3.07
C ALA A 28 7.43 26.11 2.58
N GLN A 29 7.93 25.01 3.16
CA GLN A 29 7.46 23.67 2.78
C GLN A 29 6.02 23.42 3.21
N VAL A 30 5.56 24.04 4.31
CA VAL A 30 4.16 23.95 4.76
C VAL A 30 3.22 24.46 3.67
N ILE A 31 3.53 25.60 3.04
CA ILE A 31 2.69 26.17 1.97
C ILE A 31 2.69 25.28 0.73
N ARG A 32 3.86 24.72 0.35
CA ARG A 32 3.97 23.82 -0.82
C ARG A 32 3.21 22.50 -0.61
N ALA A 33 3.31 21.92 0.59
CA ALA A 33 2.55 20.71 0.92
C ALA A 33 1.03 20.99 0.93
N SER A 34 0.62 22.13 1.47
CA SER A 34 -0.78 22.55 1.51
C SER A 34 -1.36 22.77 0.11
N GLU A 35 -0.59 23.36 -0.81
CA GLU A 35 -0.97 23.51 -2.22
C GLU A 35 -1.20 22.14 -2.88
N MET A 36 -0.27 21.20 -2.71
CA MET A 36 -0.36 19.87 -3.29
C MET A 36 -1.59 19.08 -2.81
N MET A 37 -2.07 19.38 -1.59
CA MET A 37 -3.19 18.70 -0.95
C MET A 37 -4.48 19.51 -0.97
N ASN A 38 -4.58 20.56 -1.79
CA ASN A 38 -5.75 21.43 -1.90
C ASN A 38 -6.22 21.99 -0.54
N ILE A 39 -5.29 22.23 0.39
CA ILE A 39 -5.56 22.83 1.69
C ILE A 39 -5.76 24.33 1.49
N THR A 40 -6.91 24.86 1.90
CA THR A 40 -7.29 26.25 1.70
C THR A 40 -6.95 27.18 2.86
N CYS A 41 -6.68 26.61 4.04
CA CYS A 41 -6.35 27.38 5.24
C CYS A 41 -5.28 26.70 6.11
N ILE A 42 -4.32 27.47 6.59
CA ILE A 42 -3.27 27.02 7.51
C ILE A 42 -3.35 27.85 8.79
N VAL A 43 -3.43 27.18 9.94
CA VAL A 43 -3.42 27.78 11.26
C VAL A 43 -2.07 27.52 11.93
N ILE A 44 -1.28 28.57 12.10
CA ILE A 44 0.03 28.54 12.80
C ILE A 44 -0.22 28.75 14.29
N THR A 45 0.18 27.74 15.08
CA THR A 45 -0.10 27.67 16.52
C THR A 45 1.11 28.06 17.38
N CYS A 46 0.90 28.06 18.71
CA CYS A 46 1.95 28.28 19.72
C CYS A 46 2.59 29.67 19.69
N GLY A 47 1.89 30.71 19.21
CA GLY A 47 2.38 32.08 19.16
C GLY A 47 3.54 32.29 18.20
N LYS A 48 3.75 31.41 17.27
CA LYS A 48 4.75 31.56 16.21
C LYS A 48 4.25 32.50 15.13
N THR A 49 5.15 33.30 14.58
CA THR A 49 4.87 34.26 13.49
C THR A 49 5.33 33.70 12.16
N VAL A 50 4.51 33.91 11.13
CA VAL A 50 4.84 33.54 9.76
C VAL A 50 5.90 34.48 9.19
N THR A 51 6.72 33.98 8.27
CA THR A 51 7.72 34.77 7.55
C THR A 51 7.09 35.47 6.34
N ASP A 52 7.68 36.63 5.92
CA ASP A 52 7.24 37.36 4.72
C ASP A 52 7.20 36.45 3.48
N VAL A 53 8.17 35.52 3.37
CA VAL A 53 8.24 34.53 2.29
C VAL A 53 7.01 33.60 2.33
N MET A 54 6.55 33.15 3.49
CA MET A 54 5.35 32.33 3.60
C MET A 54 4.09 33.12 3.23
N ILE A 55 4.00 34.40 3.63
CA ILE A 55 2.86 35.27 3.30
C ILE A 55 2.75 35.44 1.78
N GLU A 56 3.86 35.75 1.12
CA GLU A 56 3.91 35.93 -0.33
C GLU A 56 3.53 34.63 -1.07
N LEU A 57 4.10 33.50 -0.64
CA LEU A 57 3.79 32.17 -1.21
C LEU A 57 2.31 31.81 -1.02
N ALA A 58 1.74 32.07 0.14
CA ALA A 58 0.35 31.75 0.42
C ALA A 58 -0.62 32.63 -0.38
N LYS A 59 -0.32 33.94 -0.52
CA LYS A 59 -1.10 34.84 -1.38
C LYS A 59 -1.15 34.40 -2.82
N ASN A 60 0.00 33.99 -3.37
CA ASN A 60 0.09 33.52 -4.78
C ASN A 60 -0.68 32.22 -5.02
N ARG A 61 -1.07 31.50 -3.97
CA ARG A 61 -1.76 30.20 -4.02
C ARG A 61 -3.16 30.22 -3.42
N ASN A 62 -3.67 31.39 -3.06
CA ASN A 62 -4.98 31.57 -2.42
C ASN A 62 -5.16 30.73 -1.13
N ILE A 63 -4.10 30.56 -0.35
CA ILE A 63 -4.13 29.86 0.93
C ILE A 63 -4.23 30.91 2.05
N ALA A 64 -5.26 30.78 2.90
CA ALA A 64 -5.41 31.63 4.08
C ALA A 64 -4.39 31.24 5.16
N LEU A 65 -3.66 32.23 5.72
CA LEU A 65 -2.78 32.05 6.86
C LEU A 65 -3.38 32.70 8.10
N VAL A 66 -3.47 31.94 9.19
CA VAL A 66 -3.99 32.39 10.47
C VAL A 66 -2.95 32.12 11.56
N GLU A 67 -2.62 33.11 12.36
CA GLU A 67 -1.74 32.96 13.52
C GLU A 67 -2.54 32.92 14.82
N THR A 68 -2.12 32.08 15.77
CA THR A 68 -2.74 32.08 17.10
C THR A 68 -1.72 31.78 18.19
N LYS A 69 -1.95 32.39 19.36
CA LYS A 69 -1.16 32.11 20.58
C LYS A 69 -1.53 30.78 21.24
N TYR A 70 -2.67 30.21 20.87
CA TYR A 70 -3.10 28.94 21.44
C TYR A 70 -2.18 27.81 21.01
N THR A 71 -2.07 26.80 21.88
CA THR A 71 -1.41 25.53 21.53
C THR A 71 -2.21 24.75 20.47
N THR A 72 -1.56 23.88 19.74
CA THR A 72 -2.21 23.00 18.74
C THR A 72 -3.39 22.25 19.35
N PHE A 73 -3.22 21.69 20.55
CA PHE A 73 -4.30 20.99 21.27
C PHE A 73 -5.52 21.89 21.52
N THR A 74 -5.29 23.13 21.99
CA THR A 74 -6.38 24.07 22.26
C THR A 74 -7.12 24.48 20.99
N VAL A 75 -6.39 24.67 19.88
CA VAL A 75 -7.01 24.98 18.57
C VAL A 75 -7.86 23.82 18.08
N CYS A 76 -7.35 22.60 18.13
CA CYS A 76 -8.12 21.41 17.76
C CYS A 76 -9.42 21.29 18.59
N GLY A 77 -9.34 21.45 19.92
CA GLY A 77 -10.52 21.40 20.77
C GLY A 77 -11.55 22.49 20.47
N LYS A 78 -11.12 23.71 20.18
CA LYS A 78 -12.01 24.81 19.79
C LYS A 78 -12.69 24.57 18.45
N LEU A 79 -11.96 24.09 17.45
CA LEU A 79 -12.51 23.76 16.13
C LEU A 79 -13.49 22.59 16.21
N HIS A 80 -13.17 21.57 17.00
CA HIS A 80 -14.07 20.44 17.23
C HIS A 80 -15.40 20.87 17.88
N ASN A 81 -15.33 21.76 18.87
CA ASN A 81 -16.54 22.24 19.57
C ASN A 81 -17.48 23.06 18.67
N ILE A 82 -16.99 23.65 17.58
CA ILE A 82 -17.82 24.38 16.60
C ILE A 82 -18.19 23.49 15.39
N GLY A 83 -17.96 22.15 15.49
CA GLY A 83 -18.37 21.17 14.47
C GLY A 83 -17.35 20.95 13.34
N ILE A 84 -16.14 21.53 13.41
CA ILE A 84 -15.06 21.19 12.50
C ILE A 84 -14.36 19.95 13.06
N THR A 85 -14.69 18.80 12.49
CA THR A 85 -14.08 17.52 12.85
C THR A 85 -12.87 17.24 11.95
N GLU A 86 -12.04 16.31 12.36
CA GLU A 86 -11.11 15.66 11.45
C GLU A 86 -11.88 15.24 10.18
N GLY A 87 -11.25 15.39 9.02
CA GLY A 87 -11.79 14.85 7.78
C GLY A 87 -12.12 13.38 7.99
N PRO A 88 -12.87 12.73 7.10
CA PRO A 88 -13.04 11.30 7.17
C PRO A 88 -11.64 10.73 7.22
N LEU A 89 -11.15 10.52 8.45
CA LEU A 89 -10.00 9.68 8.65
C LEU A 89 -10.42 8.38 8.00
N SER A 90 -9.77 8.03 6.94
CA SER A 90 -9.86 6.71 6.34
C SER A 90 -9.28 5.67 7.32
N PHE A 91 -9.57 5.82 8.62
CA PHE A 91 -9.43 4.78 9.63
C PHE A 91 -10.55 3.74 9.52
N ASP A 92 -11.60 4.08 8.80
CA ASP A 92 -12.59 3.10 8.37
C ASP A 92 -12.04 2.37 7.14
N ASP A 93 -11.60 1.14 7.35
CA ASP A 93 -11.39 0.05 6.41
C ASP A 93 -10.32 0.18 5.30
N LYS A 94 -9.60 1.27 5.13
CA LYS A 94 -8.45 1.32 4.19
C LYS A 94 -7.10 0.96 4.78
N ASN A 95 -7.03 0.65 6.06
CA ASN A 95 -5.89 -0.06 6.65
C ASN A 95 -6.00 -1.59 6.39
N ILE A 96 -6.36 -1.97 5.18
CA ILE A 96 -6.32 -3.36 4.74
C ILE A 96 -4.85 -3.71 4.58
N THR A 97 -4.23 -4.10 5.67
CA THR A 97 -3.00 -4.87 5.56
C THR A 97 -3.37 -6.27 5.12
N SER A 98 -2.56 -6.89 4.26
CA SER A 98 -2.76 -8.29 3.84
C SER A 98 -2.58 -9.30 4.98
N ILE A 99 -2.49 -8.83 6.23
CA ILE A 99 -2.28 -9.66 7.42
C ILE A 99 -3.33 -9.35 8.50
N LYS A 100 -3.83 -10.39 9.15
CA LYS A 100 -4.79 -10.32 10.26
C LYS A 100 -4.19 -10.93 11.51
N LEU A 101 -4.34 -10.25 12.65
CA LEU A 101 -4.00 -10.80 13.95
C LEU A 101 -5.23 -11.49 14.57
N ASP A 102 -5.02 -12.70 15.10
CA ASP A 102 -5.95 -13.39 15.99
C ASP A 102 -5.60 -13.06 17.46
N PRO A 103 -6.37 -12.20 18.14
CA PRO A 103 -6.07 -11.80 19.52
C PRO A 103 -6.16 -12.94 20.51
N LYS A 104 -6.96 -13.99 20.22
CA LYS A 104 -7.11 -15.16 21.12
C LYS A 104 -5.83 -15.99 21.15
N ARG A 105 -5.13 -16.08 20.03
CA ARG A 105 -3.87 -16.85 19.91
C ARG A 105 -2.64 -16.03 20.28
N CYS A 106 -2.70 -14.70 20.21
CA CYS A 106 -1.59 -13.82 20.54
C CYS A 106 -1.35 -13.76 22.05
N ILE A 107 -0.10 -13.99 22.46
CA ILE A 107 0.35 -13.94 23.87
C ILE A 107 1.33 -12.80 24.17
N GLY A 108 1.56 -11.89 23.22
CA GLY A 108 2.45 -10.75 23.42
C GLY A 108 3.96 -11.08 23.46
N CYS A 109 4.38 -12.19 22.87
CA CYS A 109 5.77 -12.72 22.98
C CYS A 109 6.85 -11.93 22.21
N ILE A 110 6.53 -10.83 21.55
CA ILE A 110 7.41 -9.88 20.82
C ILE A 110 8.24 -10.44 19.65
N HIS A 111 8.16 -11.72 19.28
CA HIS A 111 8.90 -12.24 18.11
C HIS A 111 8.62 -11.46 16.84
N CYS A 112 7.36 -11.14 16.54
CA CYS A 112 6.95 -10.35 15.39
C CYS A 112 7.49 -8.91 15.44
N VAL A 113 7.58 -8.30 16.63
CA VAL A 113 8.16 -6.95 16.82
C VAL A 113 9.63 -6.94 16.44
N ARG A 114 10.40 -7.92 16.95
CA ARG A 114 11.86 -8.02 16.70
C ARG A 114 12.20 -8.31 15.24
N SER A 115 11.32 -8.98 14.53
CA SER A 115 11.53 -9.38 13.14
C SER A 115 11.00 -8.37 12.13
N CYS A 116 10.27 -7.33 12.57
CA CYS A 116 9.68 -6.36 11.66
C CYS A 116 10.73 -5.35 11.15
N PRO A 117 11.04 -5.33 9.82
CA PRO A 117 12.11 -4.48 9.28
C PRO A 117 11.75 -2.98 9.30
N THR A 118 10.47 -2.65 9.39
CA THR A 118 9.97 -1.27 9.42
C THR A 118 9.42 -0.88 10.79
N GLU A 119 9.57 -1.74 11.79
CA GLU A 119 9.07 -1.52 13.15
C GLU A 119 7.56 -1.19 13.19
N ALA A 120 6.80 -1.77 12.27
CA ALA A 120 5.37 -1.56 12.16
C ALA A 120 4.55 -2.24 13.28
N ILE A 121 5.16 -3.10 14.10
CA ILE A 121 4.44 -3.89 15.10
C ILE A 121 4.77 -3.40 16.50
N ARG A 122 3.73 -3.26 17.34
CA ARG A 122 3.85 -2.92 18.76
C ARG A 122 3.04 -3.94 19.59
N VAL A 123 3.43 -4.12 20.84
CA VAL A 123 2.67 -4.94 21.80
C VAL A 123 2.13 -4.02 22.90
N ARG A 124 0.82 -4.03 23.08
CA ARG A 124 0.13 -3.32 24.17
C ARG A 124 -0.86 -4.30 24.81
N SER A 125 -1.00 -4.27 26.12
CA SER A 125 -1.91 -5.16 26.87
C SER A 125 -1.78 -6.63 26.45
N TRP A 126 -0.53 -7.09 26.29
CA TRP A 126 -0.19 -8.47 25.88
C TRP A 126 -0.70 -8.89 24.50
N LYS A 127 -1.03 -7.95 23.64
CA LYS A 127 -1.48 -8.19 22.27
C LYS A 127 -0.61 -7.38 21.28
N ALA A 128 -0.28 -8.00 20.18
CA ALA A 128 0.37 -7.29 19.08
C ALA A 128 -0.65 -6.42 18.33
N SER A 129 -0.20 -5.29 17.83
CA SER A 129 -0.93 -4.45 16.88
C SER A 129 -0.02 -4.06 15.74
N VAL A 130 -0.57 -3.91 14.54
CA VAL A 130 0.17 -3.56 13.33
C VAL A 130 -0.21 -2.13 12.94
N ASN A 131 0.80 -1.29 12.75
CA ASN A 131 0.62 0.02 12.13
C ASN A 131 0.71 -0.16 10.60
N ALA A 132 -0.37 0.09 9.91
CA ALA A 132 -0.48 -0.11 8.47
C ALA A 132 0.45 0.82 7.67
N ASP A 133 0.60 2.08 8.09
CA ASP A 133 1.44 3.07 7.40
C ASP A 133 2.92 2.69 7.37
N ARG A 134 3.35 1.87 8.34
CA ARG A 134 4.72 1.36 8.45
C ARG A 134 4.84 -0.08 7.95
N CYS A 135 3.73 -0.76 7.70
CA CYS A 135 3.71 -2.16 7.29
C CYS A 135 3.99 -2.28 5.79
N ILE A 136 5.08 -2.97 5.44
CA ILE A 136 5.42 -3.29 4.05
C ILE A 136 4.86 -4.65 3.60
N GLU A 137 4.05 -5.29 4.42
CA GLU A 137 3.34 -6.57 4.14
C GLU A 137 4.27 -7.73 3.73
N CYS A 138 5.52 -7.69 4.15
CA CYS A 138 6.53 -8.69 3.79
C CYS A 138 6.28 -10.11 4.35
N GLY A 139 5.33 -10.28 5.27
CA GLY A 139 4.95 -11.57 5.85
C GLY A 139 5.91 -12.16 6.89
N LEU A 140 7.03 -11.50 7.23
CA LEU A 140 8.00 -12.02 8.21
C LEU A 140 7.35 -12.32 9.56
N CYS A 141 6.41 -11.47 10.00
CA CYS A 141 5.71 -11.65 11.26
C CYS A 141 4.83 -12.92 11.29
N ILE A 142 4.37 -13.40 10.15
CA ILE A 142 3.63 -14.66 10.03
C ILE A 142 4.56 -15.84 10.29
N ASN A 143 5.73 -15.85 9.64
CA ASN A 143 6.68 -16.94 9.71
C ASN A 143 7.28 -17.12 11.11
N VAL A 144 7.51 -16.00 11.82
CA VAL A 144 8.14 -16.04 13.15
C VAL A 144 7.18 -16.19 14.32
N CYS A 145 5.86 -16.21 14.06
CA CYS A 145 4.87 -16.30 15.12
C CYS A 145 4.72 -17.75 15.62
N PRO A 146 5.23 -18.12 16.82
CA PRO A 146 5.18 -19.50 17.30
C PRO A 146 3.76 -19.96 17.64
N ARG A 147 2.82 -19.02 17.76
CA ARG A 147 1.39 -19.29 18.04
C ARG A 147 0.53 -19.22 16.78
N HIS A 148 1.11 -18.93 15.62
CA HIS A 148 0.37 -18.70 14.37
C HIS A 148 -0.82 -17.73 14.56
N ALA A 149 -0.60 -16.70 15.37
CA ALA A 149 -1.61 -15.67 15.65
C ALA A 149 -1.73 -14.65 14.53
N ILE A 150 -0.73 -14.52 13.67
CA ILE A 150 -0.74 -13.62 12.51
C ILE A 150 -0.93 -14.49 11.26
N LYS A 151 -1.92 -14.14 10.45
CA LYS A 151 -2.30 -14.89 9.25
C LYS A 151 -2.43 -13.93 8.07
N PRO A 152 -2.21 -14.38 6.83
CA PRO A 152 -2.57 -13.61 5.65
C PRO A 152 -4.10 -13.51 5.54
N ILE A 153 -4.59 -12.41 4.95
CA ILE A 153 -5.97 -12.29 4.50
C ILE A 153 -5.99 -12.76 3.05
N VAL A 154 -6.64 -13.87 2.81
CA VAL A 154 -6.73 -14.52 1.49
C VAL A 154 -8.14 -15.01 1.28
N ASP A 155 -8.55 -15.10 0.03
CA ASP A 155 -9.77 -15.79 -0.35
C ASP A 155 -9.62 -17.29 -0.11
N THR A 156 -10.73 -17.96 0.09
CA THR A 156 -10.78 -19.40 0.28
C THR A 156 -11.15 -20.09 -1.03
N ILE A 157 -10.94 -21.41 -1.10
CA ILE A 157 -11.24 -22.17 -2.31
C ILE A 157 -12.75 -22.19 -2.62
N GLU A 158 -13.58 -21.98 -1.60
CA GLU A 158 -15.04 -21.89 -1.74
C GLU A 158 -15.45 -20.70 -2.62
N SER A 159 -14.64 -19.63 -2.68
CA SER A 159 -14.93 -18.47 -3.53
C SER A 159 -14.89 -18.78 -5.03
N LEU A 160 -14.35 -19.95 -5.43
CA LEU A 160 -14.44 -20.42 -6.82
C LEU A 160 -15.89 -20.60 -7.28
N SER A 161 -16.80 -20.95 -6.36
CA SER A 161 -18.22 -21.15 -6.68
C SER A 161 -18.96 -19.89 -7.08
N ASP A 162 -18.40 -18.72 -6.80
CA ASP A 162 -19.00 -17.41 -7.11
C ASP A 162 -18.84 -17.00 -8.59
N TYR A 163 -18.12 -17.82 -9.37
CA TYR A 163 -17.76 -17.54 -10.77
C TYR A 163 -18.09 -18.73 -11.69
N ASP A 164 -18.52 -18.41 -12.92
CA ASP A 164 -18.86 -19.40 -13.93
C ASP A 164 -17.65 -19.90 -14.73
N TYR A 165 -16.60 -19.08 -14.81
CA TYR A 165 -15.34 -19.43 -15.48
C TYR A 165 -14.15 -18.94 -14.62
N ARG A 166 -13.33 -19.85 -14.20
CA ARG A 166 -12.30 -19.67 -13.17
C ARG A 166 -10.92 -19.86 -13.77
N ILE A 167 -10.11 -18.83 -13.71
CA ILE A 167 -8.76 -18.80 -14.26
C ILE A 167 -7.77 -18.74 -13.11
N ALA A 168 -6.85 -19.70 -13.03
CA ALA A 168 -5.73 -19.67 -12.10
C ALA A 168 -4.52 -18.96 -12.72
N ILE A 169 -3.86 -18.11 -11.95
CA ILE A 169 -2.54 -17.57 -12.27
C ILE A 169 -1.56 -17.99 -11.16
N PRO A 170 -0.87 -19.13 -11.29
CA PRO A 170 0.15 -19.50 -10.33
C PRO A 170 1.36 -18.59 -10.47
N SER A 171 1.89 -18.11 -9.32
CA SER A 171 3.14 -17.34 -9.30
C SER A 171 4.31 -18.23 -9.73
N SER A 172 5.37 -17.64 -10.25
CA SER A 172 6.58 -18.37 -10.66
C SER A 172 7.18 -19.20 -9.52
N ALA A 173 7.06 -18.74 -8.27
CA ALA A 173 7.53 -19.45 -7.08
C ALA A 173 6.69 -20.70 -6.74
N PHE A 174 5.45 -20.78 -7.22
CA PHE A 174 4.57 -21.94 -7.00
C PHE A 174 5.20 -23.24 -7.48
N PHE A 175 5.82 -23.23 -8.65
CA PHE A 175 6.41 -24.43 -9.27
C PHE A 175 7.59 -25.02 -8.46
N GLY A 176 8.28 -24.20 -7.66
CA GLY A 176 9.38 -24.65 -6.81
C GLY A 176 8.96 -25.24 -5.45
N GLN A 177 7.65 -25.20 -5.10
CA GLN A 177 7.17 -25.68 -3.79
C GLN A 177 7.00 -27.22 -3.72
N PHE A 178 6.94 -27.90 -4.85
CA PHE A 178 6.59 -29.32 -4.93
C PHE A 178 7.81 -30.17 -5.24
N ARG A 179 8.28 -30.91 -4.24
CA ARG A 179 9.36 -31.88 -4.42
C ARG A 179 8.88 -33.11 -5.16
N GLY A 180 9.68 -33.63 -6.10
CA GLY A 180 9.39 -34.87 -6.82
C GLY A 180 8.44 -34.74 -8.02
N VAL A 181 7.96 -33.54 -8.35
CA VAL A 181 7.17 -33.31 -9.56
C VAL A 181 8.11 -33.28 -10.77
N LYS A 182 7.91 -34.18 -11.72
CA LYS A 182 8.77 -34.36 -12.91
C LYS A 182 8.54 -33.30 -14.00
N SER A 183 7.35 -32.70 -14.04
CA SER A 183 6.99 -31.73 -15.08
C SER A 183 6.03 -30.69 -14.52
N ARG A 184 6.24 -29.38 -14.89
CA ARG A 184 5.32 -28.31 -14.55
C ARG A 184 3.89 -28.59 -15.04
N ASN A 185 3.73 -29.32 -16.17
CA ASN A 185 2.41 -29.64 -16.70
C ASN A 185 1.56 -30.45 -15.73
N HIS A 186 2.17 -31.29 -14.87
CA HIS A 186 1.43 -31.99 -13.82
C HIS A 186 0.79 -31.00 -12.83
N LEU A 187 1.49 -29.90 -12.47
CA LEU A 187 0.95 -28.87 -11.57
C LEU A 187 -0.16 -28.06 -12.23
N LEU A 188 0.00 -27.73 -13.52
CA LEU A 188 -1.05 -27.03 -14.27
C LEU A 188 -2.31 -27.89 -14.40
N THR A 189 -2.14 -29.20 -14.67
CA THR A 189 -3.26 -30.14 -14.70
C THR A 189 -3.91 -30.32 -13.34
N ALA A 190 -3.13 -30.35 -12.25
CA ALA A 190 -3.66 -30.44 -10.90
C ALA A 190 -4.53 -29.23 -10.55
N LEU A 191 -4.15 -28.02 -10.97
CA LEU A 191 -4.98 -26.83 -10.78
C LEU A 191 -6.33 -26.96 -11.48
N LYS A 192 -6.36 -27.51 -12.70
CA LYS A 192 -7.62 -27.79 -13.40
C LYS A 192 -8.48 -28.83 -12.66
N GLN A 193 -7.85 -29.85 -12.06
CA GLN A 193 -8.57 -30.86 -11.25
C GLN A 193 -9.15 -30.30 -9.94
N ILE A 194 -8.57 -29.21 -9.39
CA ILE A 194 -9.08 -28.53 -8.20
C ILE A 194 -10.34 -27.70 -8.51
N GLY A 195 -10.58 -27.36 -9.78
CA GLY A 195 -11.78 -26.66 -10.20
C GLY A 195 -11.55 -25.38 -11.00
N PHE A 196 -10.32 -25.15 -11.45
CA PHE A 196 -10.04 -24.06 -12.40
C PHE A 196 -10.30 -24.54 -13.84
N ASP A 197 -10.97 -23.69 -14.62
CA ASP A 197 -11.27 -23.97 -16.01
C ASP A 197 -10.06 -23.74 -16.92
N ASP A 198 -9.23 -22.73 -16.59
CA ASP A 198 -8.00 -22.41 -17.32
C ASP A 198 -6.86 -21.97 -16.39
N VAL A 199 -5.63 -22.00 -16.91
CA VAL A 199 -4.42 -21.65 -16.15
C VAL A 199 -3.48 -20.83 -17.03
N TYR A 200 -3.08 -19.64 -16.54
CA TYR A 200 -2.11 -18.76 -17.18
C TYR A 200 -0.88 -18.58 -16.28
N GLU A 201 0.31 -18.72 -16.83
CA GLU A 201 1.53 -18.58 -16.03
C GLU A 201 1.96 -17.13 -15.88
N GLU A 202 2.26 -16.67 -14.64
CA GLU A 202 2.80 -15.34 -14.35
C GLU A 202 4.07 -15.03 -15.17
N ALA A 203 4.82 -16.06 -15.56
CA ALA A 203 6.06 -15.94 -16.33
C ALA A 203 5.89 -15.21 -17.66
N ILE A 204 4.72 -15.30 -18.30
CA ILE A 204 4.41 -14.60 -19.55
C ILE A 204 4.49 -13.08 -19.34
N GLY A 205 3.89 -12.59 -18.27
CA GLY A 205 3.98 -11.15 -17.92
C GLY A 205 5.39 -10.72 -17.52
N ALA A 206 6.13 -11.60 -16.83
CA ALA A 206 7.51 -11.33 -16.47
C ALA A 206 8.42 -11.21 -17.68
N GLU A 207 8.20 -11.98 -18.74
CA GLU A 207 8.94 -11.90 -20.00
C GLU A 207 8.69 -10.55 -20.69
N ILE A 208 7.43 -10.10 -20.76
CA ILE A 208 7.06 -8.79 -21.34
C ILE A 208 7.76 -7.65 -20.58
N ILE A 209 7.71 -7.68 -19.23
CA ILE A 209 8.37 -6.66 -18.41
C ILE A 209 9.89 -6.70 -18.58
N SER A 210 10.48 -7.88 -18.66
CA SER A 210 11.93 -8.03 -18.86
C SER A 210 12.38 -7.40 -20.17
N TYR A 211 11.61 -7.58 -21.24
CA TYR A 211 11.87 -6.93 -22.52
C TYR A 211 11.77 -5.39 -22.40
N ALA A 212 10.69 -4.88 -21.80
CA ALA A 212 10.50 -3.44 -21.60
C ALA A 212 11.62 -2.83 -20.72
N THR A 213 12.01 -3.54 -19.64
CA THR A 213 13.10 -3.12 -18.76
C THR A 213 14.44 -3.02 -19.51
N ARG A 214 14.76 -4.01 -20.33
CA ARG A 214 15.99 -3.98 -21.16
C ARG A 214 16.00 -2.75 -22.06
N LYS A 215 14.89 -2.50 -22.77
CA LYS A 215 14.74 -1.33 -23.61
C LYS A 215 14.91 -0.01 -22.84
N LYS A 216 14.36 0.07 -21.61
CA LYS A 216 14.52 1.25 -20.75
C LYS A 216 15.97 1.42 -20.27
N MET A 217 16.69 0.33 -19.98
CA MET A 217 18.09 0.38 -19.57
C MET A 217 19.03 0.93 -20.66
N GLU A 218 18.69 0.72 -21.92
CA GLU A 218 19.42 1.19 -23.10
C GLU A 218 19.13 2.66 -23.42
N SER A 219 18.07 3.24 -22.84
CA SER A 219 17.66 4.61 -23.08
C SER A 219 18.59 5.60 -22.35
N SER A 220 18.91 6.72 -23.00
CA SER A 220 19.80 7.76 -22.47
C SER A 220 19.18 8.56 -21.31
N ASP A 221 17.87 8.54 -21.16
CA ASP A 221 17.11 9.25 -20.13
C ASP A 221 16.86 8.40 -18.86
N ALA A 222 17.39 7.17 -18.81
CA ALA A 222 17.23 6.28 -17.68
C ALA A 222 18.04 6.74 -16.46
N ILE A 223 17.36 7.05 -15.37
CA ILE A 223 17.98 7.35 -14.07
C ILE A 223 18.49 6.04 -13.48
N LYS A 224 19.80 5.94 -13.28
CA LYS A 224 20.44 4.73 -12.71
C LYS A 224 20.76 4.90 -11.23
N PRO A 225 20.66 3.84 -10.40
CA PRO A 225 20.22 2.48 -10.74
C PRO A 225 18.71 2.41 -11.01
N LEU A 226 18.29 1.54 -11.93
CA LEU A 226 16.87 1.22 -12.12
C LEU A 226 16.44 0.17 -11.08
N ILE A 227 15.31 0.39 -10.44
CA ILE A 227 14.75 -0.51 -9.42
C ILE A 227 13.44 -1.11 -9.95
N SER A 228 13.35 -2.44 -9.91
CA SER A 228 12.16 -3.16 -10.36
C SER A 228 10.95 -2.89 -9.44
N SER A 229 9.80 -2.60 -10.03
CA SER A 229 8.51 -2.46 -9.34
C SER A 229 7.81 -3.80 -9.05
N GLY A 230 8.42 -4.93 -9.39
CA GLY A 230 7.79 -6.26 -9.29
C GLY A 230 7.56 -6.78 -7.86
N CYS A 231 8.11 -6.13 -6.82
CA CYS A 231 7.92 -6.51 -5.42
C CYS A 231 7.22 -5.38 -4.64
N PRO A 232 5.94 -5.52 -4.27
CA PRO A 232 5.21 -4.50 -3.52
C PRO A 232 5.83 -4.16 -2.17
N ALA A 233 6.42 -5.14 -1.47
CA ALA A 233 7.13 -4.88 -0.22
C ALA A 233 8.35 -3.96 -0.42
N VAL A 234 9.08 -4.10 -1.53
CA VAL A 234 10.20 -3.21 -1.87
C VAL A 234 9.69 -1.81 -2.20
N LEU A 235 8.60 -1.68 -2.94
CA LEU A 235 7.97 -0.40 -3.24
C LEU A 235 7.58 0.34 -1.95
N LYS A 236 6.83 -0.32 -1.05
CA LYS A 236 6.46 0.23 0.25
C LYS A 236 7.68 0.56 1.12
N LEU A 237 8.72 -0.27 1.09
CA LEU A 237 9.97 0.00 1.81
C LEU A 237 10.65 1.27 1.30
N ILE A 238 10.73 1.45 -0.01
CA ILE A 238 11.30 2.65 -0.64
C ILE A 238 10.48 3.89 -0.25
N GLN A 239 9.16 3.82 -0.35
CA GLN A 239 8.26 4.92 0.04
C GLN A 239 8.47 5.35 1.50
N ILE A 240 8.62 4.39 2.40
CA ILE A 240 8.71 4.65 3.86
C ILE A 240 10.13 5.06 4.28
N ARG A 241 11.17 4.41 3.74
CA ARG A 241 12.56 4.54 4.25
C ARG A 241 13.50 5.27 3.30
N PHE A 242 13.22 5.26 2.00
CA PHE A 242 14.13 5.76 0.98
C PHE A 242 13.42 6.58 -0.11
N PRO A 243 12.63 7.63 0.26
CA PRO A 243 11.80 8.36 -0.69
C PRO A 243 12.59 9.03 -1.83
N ASN A 244 13.87 9.29 -1.63
CA ASN A 244 14.78 9.79 -2.67
C ASN A 244 15.05 8.79 -3.82
N LEU A 245 14.72 7.51 -3.63
CA LEU A 245 14.82 6.47 -4.66
C LEU A 245 13.54 6.27 -5.48
N LEU A 246 12.49 7.03 -5.20
CA LEU A 246 11.22 6.90 -5.95
C LEU A 246 11.39 7.15 -7.44
N GLY A 247 12.25 8.11 -7.83
CA GLY A 247 12.56 8.38 -9.24
C GLY A 247 13.34 7.27 -9.95
N ASN A 248 13.89 6.32 -9.21
CA ASN A 248 14.61 5.16 -9.74
C ASN A 248 13.71 3.95 -10.00
N LEU A 249 12.44 3.99 -9.53
CA LEU A 249 11.49 2.90 -9.73
C LEU A 249 11.06 2.82 -11.19
N LEU A 250 10.99 1.60 -11.69
CA LEU A 250 10.35 1.34 -12.98
C LEU A 250 8.83 1.47 -12.83
N ASP A 251 8.21 2.30 -13.66
CA ASP A 251 6.76 2.48 -13.71
C ASP A 251 6.12 1.40 -14.61
N TYR A 252 6.26 0.15 -14.21
CA TYR A 252 5.63 -0.98 -14.89
C TYR A 252 4.66 -1.69 -13.95
N ARG A 253 3.52 -2.10 -14.50
CA ARG A 253 2.58 -2.96 -13.79
C ARG A 253 3.24 -4.29 -13.44
N PRO A 254 2.89 -4.92 -12.30
CA PRO A 254 3.39 -6.24 -11.96
C PRO A 254 3.07 -7.29 -13.03
N PRO A 255 3.90 -8.33 -13.18
CA PRO A 255 3.67 -9.40 -14.14
C PRO A 255 2.28 -10.02 -14.07
N VAL A 256 1.79 -10.23 -12.86
CA VAL A 256 0.47 -10.84 -12.62
C VAL A 256 -0.68 -9.99 -13.15
N GLU A 257 -0.63 -8.66 -13.03
CA GLU A 257 -1.67 -7.77 -13.57
C GLU A 257 -1.73 -7.81 -15.11
N ILE A 258 -0.56 -7.88 -15.76
CA ILE A 258 -0.49 -8.00 -17.22
C ILE A 258 -1.15 -9.29 -17.66
N VAL A 259 -0.78 -10.40 -17.01
CA VAL A 259 -1.35 -11.71 -17.34
C VAL A 259 -2.84 -11.77 -17.02
N ALA A 260 -3.27 -11.20 -15.90
CA ALA A 260 -4.68 -11.14 -15.53
C ALA A 260 -5.51 -10.36 -16.57
N ALA A 261 -5.00 -9.21 -17.03
CA ALA A 261 -5.66 -8.42 -18.06
C ALA A 261 -5.75 -9.19 -19.41
N MET A 262 -4.67 -9.89 -19.78
CA MET A 262 -4.65 -10.72 -21.00
C MET A 262 -5.64 -11.89 -20.88
N ALA A 263 -5.61 -12.63 -19.78
CA ALA A 263 -6.48 -13.77 -19.52
C ALA A 263 -7.95 -13.36 -19.48
N ARG A 264 -8.28 -12.24 -18.83
CA ARG A 264 -9.64 -11.69 -18.80
C ARG A 264 -10.14 -11.36 -20.19
N LYS A 265 -9.37 -10.60 -20.95
CA LYS A 265 -9.74 -10.20 -22.32
C LYS A 265 -9.97 -11.39 -23.25
N GLU A 266 -9.17 -12.45 -23.08
CA GLU A 266 -9.30 -13.68 -23.86
C GLU A 266 -10.52 -14.50 -23.42
N ALA A 267 -10.76 -14.62 -22.12
CA ALA A 267 -11.92 -15.32 -21.58
C ALA A 267 -13.25 -14.63 -21.91
N GLU A 268 -13.32 -13.31 -21.83
CA GLU A 268 -14.51 -12.52 -22.22
C GLU A 268 -14.87 -12.72 -23.69
N LYS A 269 -13.87 -12.87 -24.57
CA LYS A 269 -14.11 -13.18 -25.98
C LYS A 269 -14.65 -14.58 -26.21
N ARG A 270 -14.17 -15.58 -25.44
CA ARG A 270 -14.60 -16.98 -25.56
C ARG A 270 -15.93 -17.25 -24.86
N HIS A 271 -16.21 -16.52 -23.79
CA HIS A 271 -17.34 -16.75 -22.89
C HIS A 271 -18.00 -15.42 -22.49
N PRO A 272 -18.66 -14.70 -23.43
CA PRO A 272 -19.18 -13.37 -23.20
C PRO A 272 -20.27 -13.31 -22.11
N ASP A 273 -21.00 -14.41 -21.89
CA ASP A 273 -22.12 -14.48 -20.95
C ASP A 273 -21.73 -15.05 -19.58
N LYS A 274 -20.45 -15.38 -19.35
CA LYS A 274 -19.99 -15.97 -18.09
C LYS A 274 -19.34 -14.94 -17.17
N LYS A 275 -19.61 -15.07 -15.87
CA LYS A 275 -18.90 -14.33 -14.83
C LYS A 275 -17.50 -14.92 -14.66
N ILE A 276 -16.48 -14.17 -15.07
CA ILE A 276 -15.09 -14.61 -15.07
C ILE A 276 -14.43 -14.24 -13.74
N GLY A 277 -13.86 -15.25 -13.06
CA GLY A 277 -13.00 -15.11 -11.89
C GLY A 277 -11.53 -15.35 -12.24
N ILE A 278 -10.65 -14.45 -11.80
CA ILE A 278 -9.20 -14.61 -11.94
C ILE A 278 -8.60 -14.74 -10.55
N PHE A 279 -7.87 -15.80 -10.31
CA PHE A 279 -7.32 -16.17 -9.02
C PHE A 279 -5.80 -16.25 -9.09
N PHE A 280 -5.14 -15.37 -8.36
CA PHE A 280 -3.69 -15.40 -8.24
C PHE A 280 -3.26 -16.32 -7.09
N ILE A 281 -2.47 -17.34 -7.41
CA ILE A 281 -1.94 -18.26 -6.41
C ILE A 281 -0.55 -17.79 -6.00
N ALA A 282 -0.49 -17.02 -4.90
CA ALA A 282 0.71 -16.36 -4.42
C ALA A 282 1.23 -16.94 -3.11
N PRO A 283 2.53 -17.21 -3.01
CA PRO A 283 3.17 -17.57 -1.74
C PRO A 283 3.56 -16.35 -0.89
N CYS A 284 3.23 -15.13 -1.32
CA CYS A 284 3.73 -13.88 -0.75
C CYS A 284 2.59 -12.93 -0.39
N THR A 285 2.54 -12.52 0.88
CA THR A 285 1.51 -11.64 1.42
C THR A 285 1.53 -10.23 0.81
N SER A 286 2.70 -9.70 0.45
CA SER A 286 2.78 -8.37 -0.16
C SER A 286 2.15 -8.30 -1.56
N LYS A 287 2.03 -9.42 -2.25
CA LYS A 287 1.35 -9.49 -3.54
C LYS A 287 -0.17 -9.53 -3.41
N ILE A 288 -0.71 -9.92 -2.25
CA ILE A 288 -2.16 -10.02 -2.01
C ILE A 288 -2.82 -8.64 -1.98
N SER A 289 -2.19 -7.67 -1.31
CA SER A 289 -2.72 -6.31 -1.19
C SER A 289 -2.52 -5.44 -2.43
N PHE A 290 -1.81 -5.96 -3.43
CA PHE A 290 -1.47 -5.22 -4.65
C PHE A 290 -2.38 -5.59 -5.83
N ILE A 291 -3.17 -6.63 -5.68
CA ILE A 291 -4.14 -7.16 -6.64
C ILE A 291 -5.56 -6.88 -6.18
#